data_908369f65e175a41ce693f7fdd0215d7
#
_entry.id   908369f65e175a41ce693f7fdd0215d7
#
_cell.length_a   1.000
_cell.length_b   1.000
_cell.length_c   1.000
_cell.angle_alpha   90.00
_cell.angle_beta   90.00
_cell.angle_gamma   90.00
#
_symmetry.space_group_name_H-M   'P 1'
#
loop_
_entity.id
_entity.type
_entity.pdbx_description
1 polymer ?
#
loop_
_entity_poly.entity_id
_entity_poly.type
_entity_poly.pdbx_seq_one_letter_code
_entity_poly.pdbx_strand_id
1 'polypeptide(L)'
;MVNTAALTGESVPREVFPGEKIISGCINGEGMLRVEALKAFEDSTVSKILELVEEASEKKSKAENFITKFARIYTPIVVYSALALAILPSLGLFLGTKIGLVSPEFFAAHPPLTWLYRACTFLVVSCPCALVISVPLSFFGGIGAASREGVLVKGSNYLELVSKLKVVVSDKTGTLTKGNFAVQEIEPWEGISKDELLRTAAMAENGSTHPIGLSILSAYKKWMEDSSKANASPEDVVVENDPMKHSSGKESNSLPFPENTENRSGAGLISIVEGCKILVGKAKLLEEEGISVPQQDEGAATICLVAKDGQYLGRILIADEVKESSKEAVSKMKQQGIESVVMLTGDSTPVAEAVGRELNLDSVYGELLPAQKVEKVEEILSSLTEEGEKRNGYLAFIGDGINDAPVLSRADVGIAMGAMGSDAAIEAADVVIMDDDLSRIPTLIAIGKKTMRIAMQNIVFALTVKFLVLILSAVGLANMWAAVFGDVGVTVICIINAMRLIQNPKSI
;
A
#
# COMPACT_ATOMS: atom_id res chain seq x y z
N MET A 1 26.10 3.23 -5.46
CA MET A 1 25.04 3.34 -4.45
C MET A 1 24.14 4.53 -4.73
N VAL A 2 22.84 4.33 -4.76
CA VAL A 2 21.84 5.37 -5.03
C VAL A 2 20.83 5.40 -3.88
N ASN A 3 20.61 6.58 -3.32
CA ASN A 3 19.62 6.77 -2.25
C ASN A 3 18.25 7.07 -2.85
N THR A 4 17.29 6.20 -2.60
CA THR A 4 15.91 6.29 -3.05
C THR A 4 14.95 6.67 -1.93
N ALA A 5 15.43 6.93 -0.71
CA ALA A 5 14.62 7.13 0.49
C ALA A 5 13.53 8.21 0.35
N ALA A 6 13.81 9.27 -0.40
CA ALA A 6 12.83 10.35 -0.64
C ALA A 6 11.64 9.92 -1.52
N LEU A 7 11.77 8.82 -2.29
CA LEU A 7 10.77 8.32 -3.24
C LEU A 7 10.11 7.04 -2.74
N THR A 8 10.91 6.09 -2.25
CA THR A 8 10.43 4.74 -1.87
C THR A 8 10.21 4.58 -0.37
N GLY A 9 10.73 5.51 0.44
CA GLY A 9 10.76 5.37 1.91
C GLY A 9 11.80 4.36 2.43
N GLU A 10 12.59 3.75 1.54
CA GLU A 10 13.65 2.81 1.92
C GLU A 10 14.86 3.57 2.47
N SER A 11 15.26 3.26 3.71
CA SER A 11 16.40 3.94 4.37
C SER A 11 17.77 3.44 3.91
N VAL A 12 17.83 2.29 3.23
CA VAL A 12 19.09 1.67 2.77
C VAL A 12 19.37 2.07 1.32
N PRO A 13 20.54 2.65 1.01
CA PRO A 13 20.94 2.94 -0.37
C PRO A 13 21.01 1.65 -1.21
N ARG A 14 20.50 1.72 -2.43
CA ARG A 14 20.48 0.60 -3.39
C ARG A 14 21.77 0.61 -4.22
N GLU A 15 22.35 -0.58 -4.45
CA GLU A 15 23.37 -0.75 -5.49
C GLU A 15 22.73 -0.75 -6.87
N VAL A 16 23.39 -0.12 -7.82
CA VAL A 16 22.93 -0.03 -9.22
C VAL A 16 24.04 -0.54 -10.14
N PHE A 17 23.68 -1.46 -11.02
CA PHE A 17 24.58 -2.08 -11.98
C PHE A 17 24.35 -1.53 -13.41
N PRO A 18 25.34 -1.66 -14.31
CA PRO A 18 25.19 -1.25 -15.71
C PRO A 18 23.99 -1.93 -16.39
N GLY A 19 23.12 -1.14 -17.02
CA GLY A 19 21.89 -1.61 -17.67
C GLY A 19 20.64 -1.58 -16.80
N GLU A 20 20.75 -1.27 -15.51
CA GLU A 20 19.60 -1.09 -14.64
C GLU A 20 18.93 0.29 -14.79
N LYS A 21 17.62 0.31 -14.58
CA LYS A 21 16.84 1.54 -14.59
C LYS A 21 16.99 2.30 -13.28
N ILE A 22 17.28 3.58 -13.37
CA ILE A 22 17.30 4.53 -12.25
C ILE A 22 16.07 5.43 -12.34
N ILE A 23 15.48 5.70 -11.19
CA ILE A 23 14.29 6.53 -11.06
C ILE A 23 14.71 8.00 -10.93
N SER A 24 14.02 8.90 -11.62
CA SER A 24 14.19 10.34 -11.43
C SER A 24 13.91 10.73 -9.98
N GLY A 25 14.75 11.57 -9.39
CA GLY A 25 14.64 12.00 -7.99
C GLY A 25 15.50 11.19 -7.00
N CYS A 26 16.25 10.18 -7.47
CA CYS A 26 17.25 9.50 -6.66
C CYS A 26 18.48 10.40 -6.42
N ILE A 27 19.13 10.22 -5.28
CA ILE A 27 20.37 10.93 -4.94
C ILE A 27 21.55 9.97 -5.12
N ASN A 28 22.51 10.33 -5.97
CA ASN A 28 23.74 9.57 -6.08
C ASN A 28 24.56 9.69 -4.79
N GLY A 29 24.94 8.56 -4.21
CA GLY A 29 25.79 8.50 -3.03
C GLY A 29 27.28 8.56 -3.41
N GLU A 30 27.88 7.41 -3.60
CA GLU A 30 29.31 7.30 -3.95
C GLU A 30 29.49 6.77 -5.37
N GLY A 31 30.52 7.26 -6.04
CA GLY A 31 30.88 6.88 -7.40
C GLY A 31 30.21 7.72 -8.48
N MET A 32 30.75 7.61 -9.72
CA MET A 32 30.24 8.32 -10.89
C MET A 32 29.25 7.45 -11.64
N LEU A 33 28.02 7.95 -11.84
CA LEU A 33 27.00 7.31 -12.65
C LEU A 33 26.93 7.96 -14.04
N ARG A 34 26.90 7.13 -15.08
CA ARG A 34 26.58 7.56 -16.44
C ARG A 34 25.15 7.11 -16.74
N VAL A 35 24.24 8.07 -16.87
CA VAL A 35 22.82 7.83 -17.01
C VAL A 35 22.34 8.31 -18.37
N GLU A 36 21.51 7.53 -19.04
CA GLU A 36 20.78 7.90 -20.26
C GLU A 36 19.32 8.22 -19.88
N ALA A 37 18.84 9.39 -20.30
CA ALA A 37 17.45 9.79 -20.07
C ALA A 37 16.53 9.03 -21.05
N LEU A 38 15.64 8.20 -20.51
CA LEU A 38 14.69 7.40 -21.29
C LEU A 38 13.36 8.12 -21.51
N LYS A 39 12.98 9.06 -20.65
CA LYS A 39 11.72 9.81 -20.67
C LYS A 39 11.98 11.30 -20.48
N ALA A 40 11.09 12.15 -20.98
CA ALA A 40 11.08 13.58 -20.68
C ALA A 40 10.75 13.83 -19.20
N PHE A 41 11.00 15.06 -18.71
CA PHE A 41 10.74 15.40 -17.30
C PHE A 41 9.24 15.25 -16.95
N GLU A 42 8.36 15.64 -17.86
CA GLU A 42 6.90 15.55 -17.70
C GLU A 42 6.42 14.11 -17.50
N ASP A 43 7.11 13.14 -18.12
CA ASP A 43 6.83 11.70 -18.00
C ASP A 43 7.65 11.02 -16.87
N SER A 44 8.43 11.80 -16.13
CA SER A 44 9.26 11.27 -15.05
C SER A 44 8.41 10.86 -13.85
N THR A 45 8.94 9.93 -13.05
CA THR A 45 8.29 9.48 -11.80
C THR A 45 8.03 10.65 -10.84
N VAL A 46 8.97 11.60 -10.75
CA VAL A 46 8.83 12.78 -9.89
C VAL A 46 7.70 13.68 -10.37
N SER A 47 7.60 13.93 -11.69
CA SER A 47 6.52 14.74 -12.25
C SER A 47 5.16 14.10 -12.00
N LYS A 48 5.02 12.79 -12.22
CA LYS A 48 3.80 12.03 -11.91
C LYS A 48 3.44 12.05 -10.43
N ILE A 49 4.42 11.96 -9.52
CA ILE A 49 4.18 12.08 -8.08
C ILE A 49 3.65 13.47 -7.73
N LEU A 50 4.23 14.52 -8.29
CA LEU A 50 3.78 15.89 -8.07
C LEU A 50 2.35 16.09 -8.59
N GLU A 51 2.05 15.62 -9.80
CA GLU A 51 0.72 15.65 -10.41
C GLU A 51 -0.30 14.90 -9.54
N LEU A 52 0.02 13.69 -9.08
CA LEU A 52 -0.84 12.90 -8.18
C LEU A 52 -1.11 13.59 -6.84
N VAL A 53 -0.12 14.28 -6.28
CA VAL A 53 -0.31 15.06 -5.05
C VAL A 53 -1.18 16.30 -5.30
N GLU A 54 -1.06 16.92 -6.46
CA GLU A 54 -1.90 18.05 -6.86
C GLU A 54 -3.34 17.61 -7.12
N GLU A 55 -3.56 16.52 -7.88
CA GLU A 55 -4.88 15.92 -8.11
C GLU A 55 -5.54 15.39 -6.84
N ALA A 56 -4.73 14.90 -5.87
CA ALA A 56 -5.24 14.44 -4.58
C ALA A 56 -6.01 15.54 -3.84
N SER A 57 -5.71 16.81 -4.11
CA SER A 57 -6.42 17.95 -3.55
C SER A 57 -7.83 18.14 -4.09
N GLU A 58 -8.14 17.61 -5.27
CA GLU A 58 -9.45 17.76 -5.90
C GLU A 58 -10.48 16.75 -5.36
N LYS A 59 -10.06 15.56 -4.99
CA LYS A 59 -10.94 14.49 -4.46
C LYS A 59 -11.20 14.66 -2.96
N LYS A 60 -12.19 15.48 -2.62
CA LYS A 60 -12.53 15.84 -1.24
C LYS A 60 -13.18 14.69 -0.45
N SER A 61 -12.75 14.51 0.78
CA SER A 61 -13.35 13.57 1.72
C SER A 61 -14.81 13.90 2.07
N LYS A 62 -15.55 12.93 2.65
CA LYS A 62 -16.91 13.19 3.18
C LYS A 62 -16.90 14.24 4.29
N ALA A 63 -15.82 14.30 5.10
CA ALA A 63 -15.67 15.30 6.13
C ALA A 63 -15.52 16.72 5.55
N GLU A 64 -14.73 16.89 4.48
CA GLU A 64 -14.60 18.17 3.78
C GLU A 64 -15.90 18.58 3.07
N ASN A 65 -16.59 17.63 2.45
CA ASN A 65 -17.91 17.85 1.84
C ASN A 65 -18.97 18.22 2.89
N PHE A 66 -18.90 17.64 4.09
CA PHE A 66 -19.77 18.02 5.21
C PHE A 66 -19.56 19.47 5.59
N ILE A 67 -18.32 19.93 5.70
CA ILE A 67 -18.01 21.33 6.04
C ILE A 67 -18.57 22.29 5.00
N THR A 68 -18.43 21.95 3.71
CA THR A 68 -18.98 22.76 2.62
C THR A 68 -20.51 22.85 2.70
N LYS A 69 -21.19 21.74 2.94
CA LYS A 69 -22.64 21.70 3.12
C LYS A 69 -23.09 22.46 4.38
N PHE A 70 -22.36 22.26 5.47
CA PHE A 70 -22.61 22.97 6.73
C PHE A 70 -22.49 24.48 6.53
N ALA A 71 -21.42 24.98 5.92
CA ALA A 71 -21.22 26.39 5.67
C ALA A 71 -22.35 26.99 4.81
N ARG A 72 -22.86 26.28 3.82
CA ARG A 72 -23.98 26.72 2.95
C ARG A 72 -25.28 26.98 3.73
N ILE A 73 -25.56 26.17 4.74
CA ILE A 73 -26.78 26.31 5.58
C ILE A 73 -26.51 27.27 6.74
N TYR A 74 -25.35 27.15 7.37
CA TYR A 74 -24.99 27.90 8.55
C TYR A 74 -24.87 29.42 8.28
N THR A 75 -24.25 29.80 7.16
CA THR A 75 -24.00 31.22 6.86
C THR A 75 -25.28 32.04 6.73
N PRO A 76 -26.30 31.65 5.98
CA PRO A 76 -27.57 32.37 5.94
C PRO A 76 -28.24 32.49 7.31
N ILE A 77 -28.28 31.39 8.08
CA ILE A 77 -28.86 31.39 9.43
C ILE A 77 -28.19 32.43 10.32
N VAL A 78 -26.86 32.48 10.31
CA VAL A 78 -26.07 33.43 11.08
C VAL A 78 -26.35 34.88 10.67
N VAL A 79 -26.36 35.14 9.36
CA VAL A 79 -26.63 36.48 8.82
C VAL A 79 -28.03 36.97 9.22
N TYR A 80 -29.05 36.13 9.03
CA TYR A 80 -30.42 36.51 9.45
C TYR A 80 -30.55 36.65 10.97
N SER A 81 -29.89 35.81 11.75
CA SER A 81 -29.86 35.95 13.22
C SER A 81 -29.19 37.25 13.68
N ALA A 82 -28.08 37.62 13.05
CA ALA A 82 -27.40 38.90 13.33
C ALA A 82 -28.27 40.10 12.96
N LEU A 83 -28.95 40.04 11.82
CA LEU A 83 -29.87 41.09 11.40
C LEU A 83 -31.06 41.20 12.37
N ALA A 84 -31.61 40.09 12.81
CA ALA A 84 -32.67 40.03 13.81
C ALA A 84 -32.18 40.61 15.15
N LEU A 85 -30.95 40.29 15.59
CA LEU A 85 -30.36 40.82 16.82
C LEU A 85 -30.10 42.32 16.75
N ALA A 86 -29.79 42.85 15.59
CA ALA A 86 -29.61 44.31 15.40
C ALA A 86 -30.94 45.09 15.46
N ILE A 87 -32.00 44.52 14.82
CA ILE A 87 -33.25 45.25 14.57
C ILE A 87 -34.30 44.98 15.64
N LEU A 88 -34.61 43.69 15.94
CA LEU A 88 -35.78 43.34 16.77
C LEU A 88 -35.70 43.89 18.18
N PRO A 89 -34.59 43.82 18.94
CA PRO A 89 -34.54 44.41 20.26
C PRO A 89 -34.69 45.94 20.25
N SER A 90 -34.08 46.60 19.30
CA SER A 90 -34.16 48.06 19.15
C SER A 90 -35.60 48.51 18.84
N LEU A 91 -36.22 47.80 17.90
CA LEU A 91 -37.62 48.05 17.51
C LEU A 91 -38.58 47.70 18.64
N GLY A 92 -38.37 46.59 19.34
CA GLY A 92 -39.18 46.16 20.50
C GLY A 92 -39.11 47.12 21.65
N LEU A 93 -37.92 47.63 21.98
CA LEU A 93 -37.73 48.68 23.01
C LEU A 93 -38.39 49.98 22.61
N PHE A 94 -38.26 50.40 21.33
CA PHE A 94 -38.91 51.60 20.81
C PHE A 94 -40.41 51.53 20.86
N LEU A 95 -41.00 50.43 20.43
CA LEU A 95 -42.46 50.18 20.49
C LEU A 95 -42.94 50.08 21.93
N GLY A 96 -42.19 49.34 22.79
CA GLY A 96 -42.51 49.18 24.21
C GLY A 96 -42.52 50.50 24.99
N THR A 97 -41.64 51.46 24.66
CA THR A 97 -41.68 52.82 25.20
C THR A 97 -42.90 53.62 24.76
N LYS A 98 -43.31 53.44 23.50
CA LYS A 98 -44.52 54.10 22.98
C LYS A 98 -45.82 53.58 23.59
N ILE A 99 -45.85 52.31 23.97
CA ILE A 99 -47.04 51.62 24.57
C ILE A 99 -46.99 51.75 26.11
N GLY A 100 -45.96 52.32 26.69
CA GLY A 100 -45.81 52.50 28.14
C GLY A 100 -45.35 51.24 28.91
N LEU A 101 -44.92 50.17 28.19
CA LEU A 101 -44.44 48.93 28.78
C LEU A 101 -42.93 49.01 29.17
N VAL A 102 -42.20 49.94 28.63
CA VAL A 102 -40.75 50.14 28.89
C VAL A 102 -40.54 51.62 29.31
N SER A 103 -39.77 51.85 30.38
CA SER A 103 -39.45 53.22 30.82
C SER A 103 -38.49 53.89 29.80
N PRO A 104 -38.66 55.21 29.55
CA PRO A 104 -37.73 55.97 28.71
C PRO A 104 -36.26 55.87 29.14
N GLU A 105 -36.01 55.74 30.45
CA GLU A 105 -34.67 55.59 31.02
C GLU A 105 -34.04 54.25 30.64
N PHE A 106 -34.79 53.15 30.60
CA PHE A 106 -34.34 51.87 30.19
C PHE A 106 -34.00 51.84 28.70
N PHE A 107 -34.80 52.50 27.85
CA PHE A 107 -34.51 52.68 26.41
C PHE A 107 -33.24 53.49 26.20
N ALA A 108 -33.02 54.56 26.98
CA ALA A 108 -31.81 55.39 26.91
C ALA A 108 -30.55 54.62 27.36
N ALA A 109 -30.67 53.68 28.30
CA ALA A 109 -29.60 52.81 28.76
C ALA A 109 -29.20 51.74 27.74
N HIS A 110 -30.11 51.42 26.76
CA HIS A 110 -29.88 50.39 25.74
C HIS A 110 -30.07 50.96 24.31
N PRO A 111 -29.18 51.88 23.89
CA PRO A 111 -29.32 52.55 22.59
C PRO A 111 -29.22 51.55 21.44
N PRO A 112 -29.81 51.83 20.27
CA PRO A 112 -29.73 50.95 19.08
C PRO A 112 -28.30 50.60 18.67
N LEU A 113 -27.35 51.49 18.92
CA LEU A 113 -25.92 51.28 18.64
C LEU A 113 -25.34 50.09 19.44
N THR A 114 -25.82 49.84 20.66
CA THR A 114 -25.41 48.68 21.47
C THR A 114 -25.84 47.37 20.82
N TRP A 115 -27.04 47.31 20.24
CA TRP A 115 -27.54 46.12 19.55
C TRP A 115 -26.83 45.91 18.22
N LEU A 116 -26.52 47.00 17.51
CA LEU A 116 -25.71 46.91 16.29
C LEU A 116 -24.29 46.41 16.63
N TYR A 117 -23.67 46.87 17.68
CA TYR A 117 -22.35 46.37 18.12
C TYR A 117 -22.41 44.89 18.48
N ARG A 118 -23.43 44.43 19.20
CA ARG A 118 -23.64 43.01 19.52
C ARG A 118 -23.85 42.17 18.28
N ALA A 119 -24.63 42.64 17.29
CA ALA A 119 -24.83 41.96 16.02
C ALA A 119 -23.52 41.88 15.22
N CYS A 120 -22.72 42.91 15.17
CA CYS A 120 -21.41 42.88 14.53
C CYS A 120 -20.46 41.89 15.21
N THR A 121 -20.41 41.89 16.55
CA THR A 121 -19.62 40.94 17.33
C THR A 121 -20.09 39.49 17.06
N PHE A 122 -21.41 39.25 17.03
CA PHE A 122 -22.00 37.95 16.71
C PHE A 122 -21.61 37.49 15.29
N LEU A 123 -21.62 38.38 14.29
CA LEU A 123 -21.17 38.07 12.91
C LEU A 123 -19.69 37.67 12.87
N VAL A 124 -18.82 38.45 13.52
CA VAL A 124 -17.38 38.16 13.54
C VAL A 124 -17.11 36.78 14.18
N VAL A 125 -17.76 36.49 15.33
CA VAL A 125 -17.64 35.20 16.01
C VAL A 125 -18.13 34.06 15.16
N SER A 126 -19.10 34.31 14.31
CA SER A 126 -19.78 33.26 13.55
C SER A 126 -19.00 32.70 12.36
N CYS A 127 -17.84 33.29 11.96
CA CYS A 127 -17.02 32.73 10.89
C CYS A 127 -16.50 31.32 11.25
N PRO A 128 -16.73 30.23 10.49
CA PRO A 128 -16.23 28.91 10.82
C PRO A 128 -14.76 28.69 10.37
N CYS A 129 -13.87 29.70 10.54
CA CYS A 129 -12.52 29.70 9.98
C CYS A 129 -11.68 28.51 10.46
N ALA A 130 -11.78 28.15 11.75
CA ALA A 130 -11.07 27.02 12.32
C ALA A 130 -11.43 25.69 11.64
N LEU A 131 -12.71 25.47 11.28
CA LEU A 131 -13.17 24.26 10.60
C LEU A 131 -12.70 24.22 9.14
N VAL A 132 -12.87 25.33 8.43
CA VAL A 132 -12.58 25.44 7.00
C VAL A 132 -11.09 25.25 6.71
N ILE A 133 -10.21 25.65 7.63
CA ILE A 133 -8.75 25.57 7.46
C ILE A 133 -8.21 24.26 8.05
N SER A 134 -8.60 23.89 9.28
CA SER A 134 -7.92 22.82 10.01
C SER A 134 -8.24 21.41 9.48
N VAL A 135 -9.45 21.19 8.93
CA VAL A 135 -9.83 19.86 8.45
C VAL A 135 -9.10 19.51 7.15
N PRO A 136 -9.12 20.33 6.08
CA PRO A 136 -8.29 20.06 4.91
C PRO A 136 -6.81 19.94 5.27
N LEU A 137 -6.29 20.80 6.16
CA LEU A 137 -4.90 20.72 6.60
C LEU A 137 -4.57 19.41 7.31
N SER A 138 -5.51 18.82 8.05
CA SER A 138 -5.34 17.49 8.65
C SER A 138 -5.22 16.41 7.59
N PHE A 139 -6.02 16.44 6.53
CA PHE A 139 -5.91 15.49 5.43
C PHE A 139 -4.63 15.68 4.64
N PHE A 140 -4.23 16.91 4.31
CA PHE A 140 -2.95 17.18 3.68
C PHE A 140 -1.77 16.69 4.53
N GLY A 141 -1.84 16.90 5.84
CA GLY A 141 -0.85 16.35 6.77
C GLY A 141 -0.81 14.83 6.75
N GLY A 142 -1.97 14.16 6.65
CA GLY A 142 -2.08 12.72 6.54
C GLY A 142 -1.53 12.18 5.22
N ILE A 143 -1.87 12.80 4.08
CA ILE A 143 -1.33 12.45 2.76
C ILE A 143 0.19 12.64 2.73
N GLY A 144 0.69 13.76 3.26
CA GLY A 144 2.13 14.00 3.38
C GLY A 144 2.84 13.00 4.30
N ALA A 145 2.19 12.55 5.39
CA ALA A 145 2.73 11.49 6.25
C ALA A 145 2.78 10.14 5.52
N ALA A 146 1.74 9.78 4.75
CA ALA A 146 1.71 8.57 3.94
C ALA A 146 2.81 8.59 2.86
N SER A 147 2.97 9.71 2.17
CA SER A 147 4.01 9.89 1.14
C SER A 147 5.43 9.70 1.69
N ARG A 148 5.71 10.15 2.91
CA ARG A 148 7.01 9.93 3.58
C ARG A 148 7.28 8.46 3.89
N GLU A 149 6.24 7.66 4.07
CA GLU A 149 6.32 6.22 4.26
C GLU A 149 6.25 5.44 2.93
N GLY A 150 6.47 6.11 1.79
CA GLY A 150 6.46 5.49 0.47
C GLY A 150 5.06 5.12 -0.04
N VAL A 151 4.00 5.76 0.47
CA VAL A 151 2.60 5.50 0.08
C VAL A 151 1.98 6.74 -0.51
N LEU A 152 1.62 6.70 -1.79
CA LEU A 152 0.93 7.78 -2.49
C LEU A 152 -0.58 7.58 -2.41
N VAL A 153 -1.29 8.56 -1.91
CA VAL A 153 -2.75 8.55 -1.78
C VAL A 153 -3.33 9.61 -2.71
N LYS A 154 -4.13 9.21 -3.70
CA LYS A 154 -4.68 10.08 -4.75
C LYS A 154 -5.85 10.97 -4.32
N GLY A 155 -6.17 11.04 -3.05
CA GLY A 155 -7.23 11.91 -2.55
C GLY A 155 -7.52 11.75 -1.07
N SER A 156 -7.99 12.82 -0.43
CA SER A 156 -8.38 12.81 0.97
C SER A 156 -9.57 11.87 1.26
N ASN A 157 -10.45 11.65 0.27
CA ASN A 157 -11.53 10.67 0.34
C ASN A 157 -11.01 9.24 0.53
N TYR A 158 -9.92 8.86 -0.15
CA TYR A 158 -9.34 7.52 -0.01
C TYR A 158 -8.68 7.33 1.35
N LEU A 159 -8.01 8.36 1.88
CA LEU A 159 -7.47 8.31 3.24
C LEU A 159 -8.57 8.16 4.31
N GLU A 160 -9.74 8.78 4.08
CA GLU A 160 -10.93 8.57 4.91
C GLU A 160 -11.45 7.14 4.80
N LEU A 161 -11.57 6.57 3.57
CA LEU A 161 -12.02 5.19 3.34
C LEU A 161 -11.09 4.18 3.99
N VAL A 162 -9.76 4.35 3.83
CA VAL A 162 -8.73 3.51 4.45
C VAL A 162 -8.87 3.48 5.97
N SER A 163 -9.25 4.58 6.61
CA SER A 163 -9.49 4.62 8.06
C SER A 163 -10.66 3.73 8.53
N LYS A 164 -11.54 3.34 7.62
CA LYS A 164 -12.79 2.61 7.85
C LYS A 164 -12.81 1.24 7.18
N LEU A 165 -11.66 0.76 6.71
CA LEU A 165 -11.55 -0.56 6.11
C LEU A 165 -11.94 -1.66 7.09
N LYS A 166 -12.66 -2.65 6.60
CA LYS A 166 -13.08 -3.86 7.30
C LYS A 166 -12.56 -5.12 6.60
N VAL A 167 -12.49 -5.08 5.29
CA VAL A 167 -12.03 -6.19 4.47
C VAL A 167 -10.86 -5.75 3.61
N VAL A 168 -9.83 -6.59 3.56
CA VAL A 168 -8.70 -6.46 2.65
C VAL A 168 -8.67 -7.69 1.76
N VAL A 169 -8.77 -7.48 0.47
CA VAL A 169 -8.64 -8.53 -0.55
C VAL A 169 -7.29 -8.33 -1.25
N SER A 170 -6.52 -9.38 -1.39
CA SER A 170 -5.20 -9.32 -2.01
C SER A 170 -5.06 -10.32 -3.14
N ASP A 171 -4.40 -9.93 -4.22
CA ASP A 171 -3.84 -10.90 -5.15
C ASP A 171 -2.70 -11.68 -4.48
N LYS A 172 -2.37 -12.87 -5.00
CA LYS A 172 -1.27 -13.69 -4.50
C LYS A 172 0.07 -13.23 -5.07
N THR A 173 0.21 -13.33 -6.39
CA THR A 173 1.50 -13.24 -7.11
C THR A 173 1.99 -11.80 -7.19
N GLY A 174 3.25 -11.54 -6.81
CA GLY A 174 3.79 -10.18 -6.78
C GLY A 174 3.27 -9.30 -5.64
N THR A 175 2.22 -9.71 -4.93
CA THR A 175 1.59 -8.99 -3.82
C THR A 175 1.93 -9.61 -2.47
N LEU A 176 1.38 -10.79 -2.15
CA LEU A 176 1.70 -11.56 -0.94
C LEU A 176 2.98 -12.35 -1.09
N THR A 177 3.34 -12.68 -2.32
CA THR A 177 4.53 -13.42 -2.70
C THR A 177 5.47 -12.55 -3.54
N LYS A 178 6.70 -12.98 -3.70
CA LYS A 178 7.73 -12.22 -4.45
C LYS A 178 7.51 -12.26 -5.97
N GLY A 179 6.61 -13.13 -6.47
CA GLY A 179 6.46 -13.41 -7.89
C GLY A 179 7.65 -14.20 -8.48
N ASN A 180 8.53 -14.69 -7.63
CA ASN A 180 9.70 -15.46 -7.99
C ASN A 180 9.53 -16.91 -7.55
N PHE A 181 9.62 -17.82 -8.52
CA PHE A 181 9.65 -19.25 -8.20
C PHE A 181 10.94 -19.61 -7.48
N ALA A 182 10.83 -20.37 -6.40
CA ALA A 182 11.96 -20.90 -5.63
C ALA A 182 11.77 -22.39 -5.38
N VAL A 183 12.89 -23.14 -5.39
CA VAL A 183 12.91 -24.53 -4.97
C VAL A 183 12.66 -24.58 -3.47
N GLN A 184 11.54 -25.20 -3.06
CA GLN A 184 11.14 -25.35 -1.67
C GLN A 184 11.67 -26.66 -1.09
N GLU A 185 11.57 -27.74 -1.85
CA GLU A 185 11.97 -29.05 -1.39
C GLU A 185 12.54 -29.87 -2.55
N ILE A 186 13.53 -30.72 -2.23
CA ILE A 186 14.18 -31.65 -3.16
C ILE A 186 13.99 -33.04 -2.61
N GLU A 187 13.20 -33.88 -3.29
CA GLU A 187 12.87 -35.22 -2.89
C GLU A 187 13.46 -36.22 -3.89
N PRO A 188 14.65 -36.78 -3.61
CA PRO A 188 15.25 -37.77 -4.47
C PRO A 188 14.54 -39.12 -4.36
N TRP A 189 14.55 -39.90 -5.46
CA TRP A 189 14.10 -41.29 -5.47
C TRP A 189 15.12 -42.18 -4.77
N GLU A 190 14.71 -43.42 -4.45
CA GLU A 190 15.56 -44.38 -3.73
C GLU A 190 16.93 -44.58 -4.42
N GLY A 191 17.98 -44.39 -3.63
CA GLY A 191 19.37 -44.53 -4.09
C GLY A 191 20.00 -43.27 -4.72
N ILE A 192 19.25 -42.22 -4.92
CA ILE A 192 19.73 -40.95 -5.49
C ILE A 192 19.98 -39.91 -4.37
N SER A 193 21.01 -39.11 -4.50
CA SER A 193 21.26 -38.01 -3.55
C SER A 193 20.52 -36.72 -3.97
N LYS A 194 20.25 -35.83 -2.99
CA LYS A 194 19.69 -34.50 -3.27
C LYS A 194 20.58 -33.69 -4.24
N ASP A 195 21.87 -33.82 -4.06
CA ASP A 195 22.90 -33.11 -4.86
C ASP A 195 22.90 -33.59 -6.31
N GLU A 196 22.78 -34.90 -6.53
CA GLU A 196 22.70 -35.51 -7.86
C GLU A 196 21.43 -35.10 -8.59
N LEU A 197 20.28 -35.12 -7.90
CA LEU A 197 18.99 -34.71 -8.44
C LEU A 197 19.03 -33.23 -8.86
N LEU A 198 19.46 -32.33 -7.95
CA LEU A 198 19.51 -30.90 -8.21
C LEU A 198 20.52 -30.57 -9.32
N ARG A 199 21.69 -31.20 -9.31
CA ARG A 199 22.72 -31.02 -10.35
C ARG A 199 22.21 -31.46 -11.71
N THR A 200 21.56 -32.62 -11.80
CA THR A 200 21.02 -33.15 -13.05
C THR A 200 19.95 -32.24 -13.63
N ALA A 201 19.03 -31.74 -12.78
CA ALA A 201 18.03 -30.77 -13.20
C ALA A 201 18.65 -29.45 -13.66
N ALA A 202 19.65 -28.95 -12.93
CA ALA A 202 20.35 -27.71 -13.27
C ALA A 202 21.15 -27.83 -14.59
N MET A 203 21.72 -29.00 -14.89
CA MET A 203 22.41 -29.26 -16.16
C MET A 203 21.41 -29.18 -17.34
N ALA A 204 20.20 -29.75 -17.19
CA ALA A 204 19.19 -29.71 -18.24
C ALA A 204 18.64 -28.30 -18.48
N GLU A 205 18.50 -27.50 -17.44
CA GLU A 205 17.97 -26.13 -17.48
C GLU A 205 19.06 -25.06 -17.72
N ASN A 206 20.32 -25.45 -17.91
CA ASN A 206 21.40 -24.50 -18.14
C ASN A 206 21.20 -23.73 -19.45
N GLY A 207 20.97 -22.43 -19.34
CA GLY A 207 20.57 -21.57 -20.46
C GLY A 207 19.07 -21.36 -20.63
N SER A 208 18.24 -21.98 -19.77
CA SER A 208 16.79 -21.75 -19.77
C SER A 208 16.45 -20.33 -19.36
N THR A 209 15.45 -19.75 -20.02
CA THR A 209 14.83 -18.46 -19.66
C THR A 209 13.50 -18.67 -18.94
N HIS A 210 13.07 -19.92 -18.74
CA HIS A 210 11.82 -20.23 -18.08
C HIS A 210 11.95 -20.01 -16.56
N PRO A 211 10.96 -19.40 -15.87
CA PRO A 211 11.03 -19.11 -14.44
C PRO A 211 11.37 -20.33 -13.56
N ILE A 212 10.80 -21.50 -13.88
CA ILE A 212 11.10 -22.78 -13.21
C ILE A 212 12.57 -23.16 -13.39
N GLY A 213 13.11 -23.08 -14.60
CA GLY A 213 14.51 -23.39 -14.89
C GLY A 213 15.45 -22.43 -14.15
N LEU A 214 15.13 -21.13 -14.14
CA LEU A 214 15.90 -20.12 -13.40
C LEU A 214 15.89 -20.40 -11.88
N SER A 215 14.79 -20.88 -11.32
CA SER A 215 14.70 -21.24 -9.90
C SER A 215 15.60 -22.44 -9.55
N ILE A 216 15.63 -23.47 -10.42
CA ILE A 216 16.49 -24.64 -10.26
C ILE A 216 17.97 -24.22 -10.33
N LEU A 217 18.33 -23.39 -11.31
CA LEU A 217 19.70 -22.86 -11.45
C LEU A 217 20.14 -22.02 -10.25
N SER A 218 19.23 -21.19 -9.75
CA SER A 218 19.50 -20.38 -8.54
C SER A 218 19.72 -21.25 -7.31
N ALA A 219 18.86 -22.28 -7.11
CA ALA A 219 19.01 -23.22 -6.03
C ALA A 219 20.34 -24.00 -6.09
N TYR A 220 20.75 -24.42 -7.30
CA TYR A 220 22.04 -25.08 -7.50
C TYR A 220 23.23 -24.16 -7.19
N LYS A 221 23.21 -22.91 -7.64
CA LYS A 221 24.26 -21.91 -7.31
C LYS A 221 24.37 -21.72 -5.82
N LYS A 222 23.27 -21.53 -5.12
CA LYS A 222 23.25 -21.36 -3.65
C LYS A 222 23.81 -22.60 -2.95
N TRP A 223 23.43 -23.78 -3.38
CA TRP A 223 23.95 -25.04 -2.83
C TRP A 223 25.48 -25.14 -3.01
N MET A 224 26.01 -24.75 -4.19
CA MET A 224 27.44 -24.72 -4.47
C MET A 224 28.19 -23.74 -3.55
N GLU A 225 27.66 -22.56 -3.32
CA GLU A 225 28.25 -21.57 -2.43
C GLU A 225 28.29 -22.07 -0.97
N ASP A 226 27.21 -22.69 -0.50
CA ASP A 226 27.11 -23.23 0.85
C ASP A 226 28.05 -24.43 1.03
N SER A 227 28.16 -25.29 0.02
CA SER A 227 29.08 -26.44 0.04
C SER A 227 30.56 -25.98 0.00
N SER A 228 30.87 -24.92 -0.71
CA SER A 228 32.22 -24.33 -0.75
C SER A 228 32.62 -23.70 0.59
N LYS A 229 31.67 -23.06 1.28
CA LYS A 229 31.89 -22.50 2.63
C LYS A 229 32.06 -23.59 3.70
N ALA A 230 31.34 -24.70 3.58
CA ALA A 230 31.44 -25.82 4.51
C ALA A 230 32.78 -26.58 4.40
N ASN A 231 33.42 -26.54 3.22
CA ASN A 231 34.70 -27.20 2.97
C ASN A 231 35.94 -26.28 3.16
N ALA A 232 35.75 -24.98 3.46
CA ALA A 232 36.83 -24.06 3.80
C ALA A 232 37.32 -24.34 5.22
N SER A 233 38.50 -24.96 5.37
CA SER A 233 39.15 -25.16 6.66
C SER A 233 39.57 -23.82 7.26
N PRO A 234 39.58 -23.69 8.62
CA PRO A 234 39.99 -22.44 9.30
C PRO A 234 41.44 -21.99 9.06
N GLU A 235 42.26 -22.79 8.36
CA GLU A 235 43.67 -22.55 8.13
C GLU A 235 43.97 -21.78 6.84
N ASP A 236 42.98 -21.51 5.97
CA ASP A 236 43.19 -20.81 4.68
C ASP A 236 43.07 -19.28 4.76
N VAL A 237 42.95 -18.71 5.94
CA VAL A 237 42.87 -17.26 6.19
C VAL A 237 44.18 -16.70 6.65
N VAL A 238 45.32 -16.96 5.97
CA VAL A 238 46.51 -16.11 6.10
C VAL A 238 47.36 -16.17 4.80
N VAL A 239 47.65 -14.97 4.33
CA VAL A 239 48.67 -14.56 3.33
C VAL A 239 48.11 -14.16 1.99
N GLU A 240 47.68 -12.92 1.96
CA GLU A 240 47.79 -12.03 0.80
C GLU A 240 49.22 -11.62 0.55
N ASN A 241 49.62 -11.60 -0.70
CA ASN A 241 50.88 -11.12 -1.31
C ASN A 241 51.85 -12.19 -1.80
N ASP A 242 51.53 -12.80 -2.96
CA ASP A 242 52.52 -13.18 -3.93
C ASP A 242 51.94 -13.17 -5.37
N PRO A 243 52.40 -12.27 -6.28
CA PRO A 243 51.81 -12.12 -7.61
C PRO A 243 52.29 -13.11 -8.66
N MET A 244 52.97 -14.20 -8.29
CA MET A 244 53.48 -15.20 -9.24
C MET A 244 53.24 -16.65 -8.77
N LYS A 245 52.00 -17.12 -8.82
CA LYS A 245 51.70 -18.54 -9.02
C LYS A 245 50.54 -18.70 -9.97
N HIS A 246 50.84 -18.75 -11.26
CA HIS A 246 49.93 -19.30 -12.26
C HIS A 246 49.86 -20.82 -12.12
N SER A 247 48.59 -21.27 -12.21
CA SER A 247 48.13 -22.56 -12.71
C SER A 247 48.48 -23.82 -11.95
N SER A 248 47.46 -24.37 -11.31
CA SER A 248 47.00 -25.72 -11.70
C SER A 248 45.77 -26.09 -10.82
N GLY A 249 44.66 -26.43 -11.46
CA GLY A 249 43.58 -27.24 -10.85
C GLY A 249 42.48 -26.49 -10.14
N LYS A 250 41.92 -25.38 -10.69
CA LYS A 250 40.47 -25.12 -10.50
C LYS A 250 39.78 -25.86 -11.62
N GLU A 251 39.26 -27.06 -11.35
CA GLU A 251 38.19 -27.63 -12.16
C GLU A 251 37.13 -26.54 -12.27
N SER A 252 36.81 -26.15 -13.50
CA SER A 252 35.76 -25.15 -13.73
C SER A 252 34.43 -25.76 -13.29
N ASN A 253 33.94 -25.34 -12.14
CA ASN A 253 32.63 -25.71 -11.60
C ASN A 253 31.44 -25.14 -12.41
N SER A 254 31.66 -24.89 -13.73
CA SER A 254 30.59 -24.48 -14.64
C SER A 254 29.79 -25.72 -15.05
N LEU A 255 28.47 -25.61 -14.89
CA LEU A 255 27.55 -26.62 -15.44
C LEU A 255 27.76 -26.75 -16.94
N PRO A 256 27.78 -27.98 -17.49
CA PRO A 256 27.82 -28.20 -18.93
C PRO A 256 26.55 -27.61 -19.58
N PHE A 257 26.71 -27.05 -20.78
CA PHE A 257 25.56 -26.59 -21.56
C PHE A 257 24.92 -27.75 -22.30
N PRO A 258 23.57 -27.78 -22.44
CA PRO A 258 22.89 -28.75 -23.26
C PRO A 258 23.34 -28.69 -24.73
N GLU A 259 23.60 -29.85 -25.31
CA GLU A 259 23.92 -30.00 -26.75
C GLU A 259 22.67 -29.79 -27.60
N ASN A 260 21.52 -30.25 -27.10
CA ASN A 260 20.21 -30.10 -27.71
C ASN A 260 19.15 -29.95 -26.64
N THR A 261 18.15 -29.11 -26.91
CA THR A 261 17.04 -28.86 -26.00
C THR A 261 15.71 -28.82 -26.77
N GLU A 262 14.77 -29.64 -26.36
CA GLU A 262 13.39 -29.68 -26.90
C GLU A 262 12.42 -29.23 -25.79
N ASN A 263 11.76 -28.08 -26.02
CA ASN A 263 10.79 -27.54 -25.09
C ASN A 263 9.39 -28.00 -25.49
N ARG A 264 8.72 -28.84 -24.67
CA ARG A 264 7.35 -29.26 -24.86
C ARG A 264 6.41 -28.38 -24.05
N SER A 265 5.71 -27.48 -24.76
CA SER A 265 4.83 -26.50 -24.15
C SER A 265 3.83 -27.15 -23.19
N GLY A 266 3.83 -26.67 -21.94
CA GLY A 266 2.94 -27.14 -20.86
C GLY A 266 3.31 -28.50 -20.24
N ALA A 267 4.31 -29.22 -20.77
CA ALA A 267 4.78 -30.51 -20.26
C ALA A 267 6.16 -30.47 -19.61
N GLY A 268 7.12 -29.76 -20.21
CA GLY A 268 8.47 -29.64 -19.64
C GLY A 268 9.55 -29.59 -20.74
N LEU A 269 10.77 -29.97 -20.37
CA LEU A 269 12.00 -29.83 -21.13
C LEU A 269 12.66 -31.22 -21.31
N ILE A 270 13.16 -31.50 -22.51
CA ILE A 270 14.06 -32.63 -22.80
C ILE A 270 15.39 -32.03 -23.22
N SER A 271 16.47 -32.36 -22.52
CA SER A 271 17.81 -31.89 -22.83
C SER A 271 18.77 -33.07 -23.03
N ILE A 272 19.73 -32.92 -23.96
CA ILE A 272 20.86 -33.84 -24.11
C ILE A 272 22.07 -33.09 -23.57
N VAL A 273 22.68 -33.64 -22.52
CA VAL A 273 23.84 -33.05 -21.83
C VAL A 273 24.88 -34.12 -21.66
N GLU A 274 26.08 -33.91 -22.21
CA GLU A 274 27.17 -34.92 -22.20
C GLU A 274 26.73 -36.30 -22.71
N GLY A 275 25.88 -36.33 -23.76
CA GLY A 275 25.34 -37.54 -24.34
C GLY A 275 24.23 -38.22 -23.53
N CYS A 276 23.88 -37.75 -22.33
CA CYS A 276 22.78 -38.26 -21.52
C CYS A 276 21.47 -37.50 -21.80
N LYS A 277 20.35 -38.23 -21.91
CA LYS A 277 19.02 -37.65 -22.10
C LYS A 277 18.40 -37.35 -20.74
N ILE A 278 18.18 -36.05 -20.45
CA ILE A 278 17.61 -35.58 -19.21
C ILE A 278 16.23 -34.99 -19.50
N LEU A 279 15.23 -35.37 -18.69
CA LEU A 279 13.87 -34.86 -18.74
C LEU A 279 13.58 -34.10 -17.46
N VAL A 280 13.01 -32.89 -17.58
CA VAL A 280 12.59 -32.06 -16.48
C VAL A 280 11.19 -31.51 -16.77
N GLY A 281 10.17 -31.93 -15.99
CA GLY A 281 8.80 -31.49 -16.26
C GLY A 281 7.72 -32.22 -15.48
N LYS A 282 6.50 -32.19 -16.02
CA LYS A 282 5.32 -32.85 -15.41
C LYS A 282 5.30 -34.34 -15.67
N ALA A 283 4.50 -35.09 -14.92
CA ALA A 283 4.31 -36.52 -15.06
C ALA A 283 4.02 -36.95 -16.53
N LYS A 284 3.17 -36.18 -17.21
CA LYS A 284 2.81 -36.41 -18.61
C LYS A 284 4.04 -36.51 -19.53
N LEU A 285 5.05 -35.66 -19.35
CA LEU A 285 6.28 -35.70 -20.16
C LEU A 285 7.04 -37.00 -19.95
N LEU A 286 7.18 -37.45 -18.71
CA LEU A 286 7.91 -38.68 -18.39
C LEU A 286 7.15 -39.93 -18.89
N GLU A 287 5.83 -39.95 -18.76
CA GLU A 287 4.96 -41.02 -19.21
C GLU A 287 4.98 -41.16 -20.75
N GLU A 288 4.96 -40.03 -21.48
CA GLU A 288 5.10 -40.02 -22.94
C GLU A 288 6.44 -40.63 -23.41
N GLU A 289 7.48 -40.51 -22.61
CA GLU A 289 8.80 -41.10 -22.85
C GLU A 289 8.96 -42.52 -22.23
N GLY A 290 7.85 -43.08 -21.71
CA GLY A 290 7.80 -44.48 -21.22
C GLY A 290 8.37 -44.66 -19.81
N ILE A 291 8.56 -43.57 -19.03
CA ILE A 291 9.10 -43.62 -17.67
C ILE A 291 7.94 -43.66 -16.68
N SER A 292 7.91 -44.71 -15.87
CA SER A 292 6.91 -44.87 -14.83
C SER A 292 7.24 -43.92 -13.66
N VAL A 293 6.29 -43.10 -13.28
CA VAL A 293 6.40 -42.16 -12.16
C VAL A 293 5.48 -42.59 -11.02
N PRO A 294 5.88 -42.42 -9.75
CA PRO A 294 5.00 -42.63 -8.60
C PRO A 294 3.78 -41.73 -8.67
N GLN A 295 2.67 -42.19 -8.09
CA GLN A 295 1.48 -41.33 -7.94
C GLN A 295 1.85 -40.05 -7.20
N GLN A 296 1.51 -38.91 -7.80
CA GLN A 296 1.83 -37.60 -7.23
C GLN A 296 0.68 -37.17 -6.32
N ASP A 297 0.98 -36.74 -5.12
CA ASP A 297 0.02 -35.99 -4.30
C ASP A 297 -0.09 -34.58 -4.86
N GLU A 298 -1.30 -34.10 -5.05
CA GLU A 298 -1.56 -32.71 -5.42
C GLU A 298 -1.21 -31.80 -4.25
N GLY A 299 0.05 -31.42 -4.17
CA GLY A 299 0.59 -30.56 -3.13
C GLY A 299 0.47 -29.06 -3.45
N ALA A 300 0.91 -28.24 -2.50
CA ALA A 300 0.91 -26.79 -2.58
C ALA A 300 1.97 -26.19 -3.52
N ALA A 301 2.80 -27.02 -4.14
CA ALA A 301 3.90 -26.60 -5.02
C ALA A 301 3.76 -27.16 -6.43
N THR A 302 4.36 -26.45 -7.40
CA THR A 302 4.54 -27.01 -8.74
C THR A 302 5.57 -28.12 -8.66
N ILE A 303 5.15 -29.35 -8.99
CA ILE A 303 6.02 -30.53 -8.98
C ILE A 303 6.76 -30.60 -10.30
N CYS A 304 8.08 -30.57 -10.23
CA CYS A 304 8.97 -30.76 -11.35
C CYS A 304 9.67 -32.12 -11.19
N LEU A 305 9.32 -33.08 -12.07
CA LEU A 305 9.88 -34.43 -12.07
C LEU A 305 11.16 -34.44 -12.93
N VAL A 306 12.15 -35.19 -12.48
CA VAL A 306 13.45 -35.29 -13.14
C VAL A 306 13.74 -36.78 -13.47
N ALA A 307 14.15 -37.02 -14.71
CA ALA A 307 14.62 -38.33 -15.13
C ALA A 307 15.89 -38.21 -16.00
N LYS A 308 16.74 -39.21 -15.98
CA LYS A 308 17.97 -39.31 -16.77
C LYS A 308 18.07 -40.69 -17.38
N ASP A 309 18.32 -40.76 -18.70
CA ASP A 309 18.52 -41.99 -19.47
C ASP A 309 17.43 -43.06 -19.19
N GLY A 310 16.16 -42.63 -19.06
CA GLY A 310 15.04 -43.52 -18.81
C GLY A 310 14.81 -43.90 -17.35
N GLN A 311 15.64 -43.44 -16.43
CA GLN A 311 15.50 -43.65 -14.98
C GLN A 311 14.91 -42.42 -14.28
N TYR A 312 13.87 -42.61 -13.49
CA TYR A 312 13.31 -41.59 -12.63
C TYR A 312 14.28 -41.27 -11.45
N LEU A 313 14.65 -40.02 -11.28
CA LEU A 313 15.58 -39.58 -10.26
C LEU A 313 14.92 -38.97 -9.02
N GLY A 314 13.74 -38.40 -9.18
CA GLY A 314 13.03 -37.73 -8.06
C GLY A 314 12.22 -36.52 -8.51
N ARG A 315 11.77 -35.75 -7.52
CA ARG A 315 10.96 -34.54 -7.76
C ARG A 315 11.54 -33.32 -7.03
N ILE A 316 11.35 -32.17 -7.67
CA ILE A 316 11.70 -30.85 -7.11
C ILE A 316 10.40 -30.07 -6.97
N LEU A 317 10.10 -29.63 -5.75
CA LEU A 317 8.94 -28.83 -5.44
C LEU A 317 9.31 -27.35 -5.57
N ILE A 318 8.59 -26.65 -6.41
CA ILE A 318 8.84 -25.24 -6.73
C ILE A 318 7.57 -24.48 -6.43
N ALA A 319 7.68 -23.45 -5.59
CA ALA A 319 6.58 -22.56 -5.27
C ALA A 319 7.04 -21.10 -5.30
N ASP A 320 6.07 -20.21 -5.41
CA ASP A 320 6.30 -18.78 -5.27
C ASP A 320 6.59 -18.45 -3.80
N GLU A 321 7.66 -17.72 -3.54
CA GLU A 321 8.13 -17.42 -2.20
C GLU A 321 7.27 -16.33 -1.55
N VAL A 322 6.71 -16.63 -0.38
CA VAL A 322 5.98 -15.65 0.42
C VAL A 322 6.94 -14.55 0.90
N LYS A 323 6.55 -13.28 0.78
CA LYS A 323 7.35 -12.16 1.29
C LYS A 323 7.44 -12.25 2.81
N GLU A 324 8.62 -12.01 3.37
CA GLU A 324 8.84 -12.03 4.83
C GLU A 324 7.93 -11.07 5.59
N SER A 325 7.65 -9.90 4.97
CA SER A 325 6.75 -8.89 5.55
C SER A 325 5.28 -9.26 5.52
N SER A 326 4.84 -10.22 4.69
CA SER A 326 3.40 -10.52 4.48
C SER A 326 2.72 -11.02 5.74
N LYS A 327 3.33 -11.97 6.46
CA LYS A 327 2.75 -12.54 7.68
C LYS A 327 2.57 -11.50 8.79
N GLU A 328 3.59 -10.67 8.98
CA GLU A 328 3.54 -9.59 9.96
C GLU A 328 2.52 -8.51 9.57
N ALA A 329 2.46 -8.15 8.29
CA ALA A 329 1.50 -7.19 7.76
C ALA A 329 0.06 -7.65 7.96
N VAL A 330 -0.27 -8.91 7.64
CA VAL A 330 -1.60 -9.51 7.88
C VAL A 330 -1.96 -9.45 9.36
N SER A 331 -1.04 -9.85 10.25
CA SER A 331 -1.26 -9.80 11.69
C SER A 331 -1.55 -8.37 12.18
N LYS A 332 -0.76 -7.39 11.73
CA LYS A 332 -0.95 -5.97 12.08
C LYS A 332 -2.27 -5.41 11.54
N MET A 333 -2.67 -5.77 10.32
CA MET A 333 -3.97 -5.37 9.76
C MET A 333 -5.13 -5.86 10.64
N LYS A 334 -5.13 -7.12 11.05
CA LYS A 334 -6.13 -7.68 11.96
C LYS A 334 -6.15 -6.98 13.33
N GLN A 335 -4.99 -6.70 13.92
CA GLN A 335 -4.88 -5.92 15.17
C GLN A 335 -5.45 -4.51 15.03
N GLN A 336 -5.42 -3.94 13.84
CA GLN A 336 -6.00 -2.64 13.54
C GLN A 336 -7.48 -2.68 13.19
N GLY A 337 -8.15 -3.82 13.35
CA GLY A 337 -9.61 -3.96 13.19
C GLY A 337 -10.05 -4.25 11.76
N ILE A 338 -9.16 -4.79 10.91
CA ILE A 338 -9.57 -5.49 9.70
C ILE A 338 -10.20 -6.80 10.13
N GLU A 339 -11.43 -7.03 9.71
CA GLU A 339 -12.25 -8.19 10.11
C GLU A 339 -11.95 -9.41 9.25
N SER A 340 -11.59 -9.19 7.98
CA SER A 340 -11.28 -10.27 7.05
C SER A 340 -10.16 -9.88 6.08
N VAL A 341 -9.18 -10.78 5.94
CA VAL A 341 -8.12 -10.72 4.91
C VAL A 341 -8.30 -11.90 3.99
N VAL A 342 -8.59 -11.60 2.72
CA VAL A 342 -8.97 -12.57 1.68
C VAL A 342 -7.91 -12.61 0.59
N MET A 343 -7.59 -13.78 0.06
CA MET A 343 -6.71 -13.93 -1.10
C MET A 343 -7.50 -14.42 -2.32
N LEU A 344 -7.29 -13.79 -3.46
CA LEU A 344 -7.79 -14.21 -4.77
C LEU A 344 -6.59 -14.58 -5.66
N THR A 345 -6.62 -15.74 -6.30
CA THR A 345 -5.53 -16.18 -7.20
C THR A 345 -6.04 -17.04 -8.34
N GLY A 346 -5.29 -17.05 -9.45
CA GLY A 346 -5.50 -17.98 -10.55
C GLY A 346 -4.84 -19.35 -10.32
N ASP A 347 -4.07 -19.53 -9.25
CA ASP A 347 -3.43 -20.80 -8.93
C ASP A 347 -4.44 -21.85 -8.48
N SER A 348 -4.00 -23.12 -8.49
CA SER A 348 -4.82 -24.24 -7.99
C SER A 348 -5.21 -24.04 -6.52
N THR A 349 -6.39 -24.51 -6.17
CA THR A 349 -6.94 -24.39 -4.83
C THR A 349 -6.00 -24.94 -3.74
N PRO A 350 -5.32 -26.10 -3.87
CA PRO A 350 -4.39 -26.60 -2.87
C PRO A 350 -3.19 -25.66 -2.62
N VAL A 351 -2.63 -25.07 -3.69
CA VAL A 351 -1.53 -24.09 -3.59
C VAL A 351 -1.99 -22.83 -2.86
N ALA A 352 -3.16 -22.33 -3.24
CA ALA A 352 -3.75 -21.14 -2.62
C ALA A 352 -4.02 -21.35 -1.12
N GLU A 353 -4.61 -22.49 -0.74
CA GLU A 353 -4.89 -22.82 0.67
C GLU A 353 -3.62 -22.97 1.52
N ALA A 354 -2.53 -23.48 0.95
CA ALA A 354 -1.28 -23.59 1.68
C ALA A 354 -0.71 -22.21 2.06
N VAL A 355 -0.67 -21.29 1.09
CA VAL A 355 -0.26 -19.90 1.33
C VAL A 355 -1.22 -19.22 2.32
N GLY A 356 -2.52 -19.47 2.20
CA GLY A 356 -3.51 -18.93 3.11
C GLY A 356 -3.32 -19.37 4.56
N ARG A 357 -2.98 -20.64 4.77
CA ARG A 357 -2.66 -21.19 6.11
C ARG A 357 -1.37 -20.59 6.66
N GLU A 358 -0.34 -20.46 5.84
CA GLU A 358 0.95 -19.90 6.25
C GLU A 358 0.80 -18.44 6.71
N LEU A 359 0.00 -17.65 5.98
CA LEU A 359 -0.26 -16.23 6.25
C LEU A 359 -1.40 -15.99 7.25
N ASN A 360 -2.09 -17.05 7.69
CA ASN A 360 -3.28 -16.97 8.55
C ASN A 360 -4.37 -16.05 7.96
N LEU A 361 -4.69 -16.26 6.68
CA LEU A 361 -5.79 -15.57 5.99
C LEU A 361 -7.15 -16.13 6.42
N ASP A 362 -8.20 -15.31 6.28
CA ASP A 362 -9.55 -15.70 6.69
C ASP A 362 -10.30 -16.47 5.59
N SER A 363 -10.01 -16.15 4.33
CA SER A 363 -10.58 -16.85 3.18
C SER A 363 -9.61 -16.83 2.00
N VAL A 364 -9.70 -17.86 1.19
CA VAL A 364 -8.85 -18.05 0.01
C VAL A 364 -9.72 -18.57 -1.13
N TYR A 365 -9.53 -18.02 -2.32
CA TYR A 365 -10.20 -18.45 -3.55
C TYR A 365 -9.15 -18.66 -4.65
N GLY A 366 -8.99 -19.91 -5.07
CA GLY A 366 -8.11 -20.34 -6.16
C GLY A 366 -8.84 -20.48 -7.50
N GLU A 367 -8.07 -20.76 -8.56
CA GLU A 367 -8.54 -21.07 -9.92
C GLU A 367 -9.41 -19.98 -10.56
N LEU A 368 -9.23 -18.72 -10.13
CA LEU A 368 -10.02 -17.60 -10.61
C LEU A 368 -9.44 -16.99 -11.89
N LEU A 369 -10.30 -16.85 -12.91
CA LEU A 369 -10.03 -15.99 -14.06
C LEU A 369 -10.16 -14.51 -13.68
N PRO A 370 -9.55 -13.57 -14.42
CA PRO A 370 -9.62 -12.14 -14.10
C PRO A 370 -11.04 -11.60 -13.93
N ALA A 371 -12.00 -12.02 -14.77
CA ALA A 371 -13.41 -11.62 -14.62
C ALA A 371 -14.05 -12.15 -13.33
N GLN A 372 -13.71 -13.39 -12.95
CA GLN A 372 -14.23 -14.00 -11.72
C GLN A 372 -13.66 -13.34 -10.44
N LYS A 373 -12.43 -12.79 -10.50
CA LYS A 373 -11.90 -11.98 -9.40
C LYS A 373 -12.77 -10.73 -9.17
N VAL A 374 -13.22 -10.07 -10.24
CA VAL A 374 -14.12 -8.92 -10.15
C VAL A 374 -15.46 -9.31 -9.53
N GLU A 375 -16.08 -10.41 -10.03
CA GLU A 375 -17.35 -10.92 -9.50
C GLU A 375 -17.22 -11.24 -8.00
N LYS A 376 -16.10 -11.85 -7.59
CA LYS A 376 -15.88 -12.20 -6.18
C LYS A 376 -15.72 -10.96 -5.29
N VAL A 377 -15.04 -9.93 -5.78
CA VAL A 377 -14.96 -8.63 -5.06
C VAL A 377 -16.34 -7.99 -4.95
N GLU A 378 -17.18 -8.05 -6.01
CA GLU A 378 -18.56 -7.54 -5.96
C GLU A 378 -19.43 -8.30 -4.95
N GLU A 379 -19.28 -9.62 -4.87
CA GLU A 379 -19.96 -10.46 -3.87
C GLU A 379 -19.58 -10.02 -2.45
N ILE A 380 -18.28 -9.85 -2.17
CA ILE A 380 -17.81 -9.39 -0.86
C ILE A 380 -18.28 -7.96 -0.57
N LEU A 381 -18.24 -7.05 -1.56
CA LEU A 381 -18.77 -5.68 -1.42
C LEU A 381 -20.28 -5.68 -1.07
N SER A 382 -21.05 -6.58 -1.69
CA SER A 382 -22.47 -6.72 -1.43
C SER A 382 -22.75 -7.22 -0.01
N SER A 383 -21.92 -8.13 0.51
CA SER A 383 -22.05 -8.63 1.88
C SER A 383 -21.75 -7.57 2.96
N LEU A 384 -21.00 -6.53 2.63
CA LEU A 384 -20.76 -5.39 3.52
C LEU A 384 -21.94 -4.41 3.60
N THR A 385 -22.98 -4.62 2.77
CA THR A 385 -24.16 -3.77 2.71
C THR A 385 -25.40 -4.64 3.00
N GLU A 386 -25.87 -4.67 4.24
CA GLU A 386 -27.14 -5.31 4.57
C GLU A 386 -28.31 -4.50 4.00
N GLU A 387 -29.36 -5.19 3.51
CA GLU A 387 -30.54 -4.55 2.93
C GLU A 387 -31.21 -3.60 3.94
N GLY A 388 -31.13 -2.29 3.66
CA GLY A 388 -31.77 -1.24 4.46
C GLY A 388 -30.94 -0.64 5.58
N GLU A 389 -29.70 -1.10 5.80
CA GLU A 389 -28.80 -0.56 6.82
C GLU A 389 -27.64 0.27 6.22
N LYS A 390 -27.02 1.08 7.08
CA LYS A 390 -25.78 1.77 6.72
C LYS A 390 -24.68 0.75 6.50
N ARG A 391 -23.99 0.85 5.38
CA ARG A 391 -22.83 0.04 5.01
C ARG A 391 -21.83 -0.10 6.18
N ASN A 392 -21.52 -1.33 6.56
CA ASN A 392 -20.73 -1.68 7.75
C ASN A 392 -19.22 -1.71 7.46
N GLY A 393 -18.70 -0.85 6.59
CA GLY A 393 -17.28 -0.75 6.31
C GLY A 393 -16.95 -0.67 4.83
N TYR A 394 -15.65 -0.73 4.52
CA TYR A 394 -15.13 -0.60 3.17
C TYR A 394 -14.14 -1.72 2.87
N LEU A 395 -13.98 -2.03 1.59
CA LEU A 395 -13.09 -3.03 1.06
C LEU A 395 -11.91 -2.36 0.33
N ALA A 396 -10.69 -2.78 0.64
CA ALA A 396 -9.52 -2.50 -0.19
C ALA A 396 -9.13 -3.74 -0.99
N PHE A 397 -8.76 -3.55 -2.25
CA PHE A 397 -8.10 -4.56 -3.06
C PHE A 397 -6.64 -4.19 -3.26
N ILE A 398 -5.72 -5.15 -3.06
CA ILE A 398 -4.28 -5.00 -3.21
C ILE A 398 -3.81 -5.90 -4.34
N GLY A 399 -3.12 -5.35 -5.34
CA GLY A 399 -2.58 -6.10 -6.47
C GLY A 399 -1.34 -5.43 -7.07
N ASP A 400 -0.71 -6.09 -8.04
CA ASP A 400 0.44 -5.56 -8.78
C ASP A 400 0.04 -4.54 -9.87
N GLY A 401 -1.23 -4.43 -10.17
CA GLY A 401 -1.86 -3.45 -11.02
C GLY A 401 -1.85 -3.73 -12.52
N ILE A 402 -1.06 -4.64 -13.03
CA ILE A 402 -0.99 -4.90 -14.48
C ILE A 402 -2.20 -5.74 -14.93
N ASN A 403 -2.43 -6.86 -14.24
CA ASN A 403 -3.52 -7.78 -14.56
C ASN A 403 -4.81 -7.49 -13.76
N ASP A 404 -4.67 -6.80 -12.64
CA ASP A 404 -5.74 -6.56 -11.68
C ASP A 404 -6.39 -5.18 -11.80
N ALA A 405 -6.06 -4.36 -12.82
CA ALA A 405 -6.62 -3.04 -13.03
C ALA A 405 -8.18 -3.00 -12.97
N PRO A 406 -8.92 -3.97 -13.55
CA PRO A 406 -10.38 -4.01 -13.42
C PRO A 406 -10.84 -4.21 -11.98
N VAL A 407 -10.13 -5.02 -11.20
CA VAL A 407 -10.45 -5.32 -9.80
C VAL A 407 -10.10 -4.13 -8.90
N LEU A 408 -8.94 -3.49 -9.12
CA LEU A 408 -8.51 -2.26 -8.45
C LEU A 408 -9.56 -1.15 -8.58
N SER A 409 -10.06 -0.95 -9.81
CA SER A 409 -11.07 0.09 -10.08
C SER A 409 -12.44 -0.23 -9.47
N ARG A 410 -12.74 -1.51 -9.19
CA ARG A 410 -14.04 -1.93 -8.66
C ARG A 410 -14.11 -1.88 -7.14
N ALA A 411 -12.99 -2.02 -6.44
CA ALA A 411 -12.90 -1.91 -5.00
C ALA A 411 -13.25 -0.51 -4.49
N ASP A 412 -13.55 -0.36 -3.21
CA ASP A 412 -13.70 0.97 -2.60
C ASP A 412 -12.38 1.74 -2.56
N VAL A 413 -11.28 1.00 -2.38
CA VAL A 413 -9.92 1.52 -2.44
C VAL A 413 -9.06 0.50 -3.18
N GLY A 414 -8.62 0.84 -4.38
CA GLY A 414 -7.63 0.07 -5.12
C GLY A 414 -6.23 0.47 -4.68
N ILE A 415 -5.41 -0.51 -4.28
CA ILE A 415 -4.03 -0.31 -3.81
C ILE A 415 -3.09 -1.07 -4.74
N ALA A 416 -2.23 -0.37 -5.46
CA ALA A 416 -1.20 -0.98 -6.30
C ALA A 416 0.12 -1.10 -5.55
N MET A 417 0.76 -2.28 -5.66
CA MET A 417 2.04 -2.62 -5.05
C MET A 417 3.18 -2.48 -6.07
N GLY A 418 4.36 -2.01 -5.62
CA GLY A 418 5.58 -1.98 -6.43
C GLY A 418 5.46 -1.18 -7.74
N ALA A 419 4.52 -0.24 -7.81
CA ALA A 419 4.03 0.38 -9.04
C ALA A 419 5.05 1.29 -9.75
N MET A 420 6.26 1.44 -9.24
CA MET A 420 7.30 2.29 -9.83
C MET A 420 7.69 1.91 -11.27
N GLY A 421 7.23 0.77 -11.76
CA GLY A 421 7.48 0.27 -13.12
C GLY A 421 6.24 0.18 -14.03
N SER A 422 5.04 0.41 -13.54
CA SER A 422 3.79 0.23 -14.30
C SER A 422 2.93 1.49 -14.27
N ASP A 423 2.95 2.25 -15.37
CA ASP A 423 2.10 3.44 -15.54
C ASP A 423 0.60 3.08 -15.46
N ALA A 424 0.21 1.92 -15.98
CA ALA A 424 -1.17 1.44 -15.94
C ALA A 424 -1.67 1.13 -14.52
N ALA A 425 -0.80 0.57 -13.67
CA ALA A 425 -1.12 0.31 -12.27
C ALA A 425 -1.30 1.60 -11.48
N ILE A 426 -0.40 2.57 -11.72
CA ILE A 426 -0.50 3.89 -11.12
C ILE A 426 -1.83 4.55 -11.51
N GLU A 427 -2.24 4.47 -12.77
CA GLU A 427 -3.47 5.11 -13.25
C GLU A 427 -4.73 4.46 -12.66
N ALA A 428 -4.78 3.14 -12.56
CA ALA A 428 -5.95 2.39 -12.11
C ALA A 428 -6.17 2.41 -10.58
N ALA A 429 -5.11 2.57 -9.78
CA ALA A 429 -5.18 2.51 -8.33
C ALA A 429 -5.51 3.86 -7.69
N ASP A 430 -6.15 3.84 -6.53
CA ASP A 430 -6.44 5.01 -5.68
C ASP A 430 -5.29 5.32 -4.71
N VAL A 431 -4.54 4.29 -4.37
CA VAL A 431 -3.35 4.33 -3.53
C VAL A 431 -2.24 3.53 -4.20
N VAL A 432 -1.03 4.06 -4.17
CA VAL A 432 0.14 3.42 -4.75
C VAL A 432 1.20 3.24 -3.68
N ILE A 433 1.67 2.02 -3.50
CA ILE A 433 2.82 1.70 -2.67
C ILE A 433 4.04 1.67 -3.56
N MET A 434 5.04 2.50 -3.22
CA MET A 434 6.17 2.78 -4.11
C MET A 434 7.21 1.66 -4.08
N ASP A 435 7.39 1.03 -2.94
CA ASP A 435 8.19 -0.17 -2.75
C ASP A 435 7.32 -1.43 -2.84
N ASP A 436 7.94 -2.59 -2.68
CA ASP A 436 7.24 -3.88 -2.74
C ASP A 436 6.98 -4.45 -1.33
N ASP A 437 6.87 -3.57 -0.33
CA ASP A 437 6.70 -3.95 1.08
C ASP A 437 5.24 -3.85 1.55
N LEU A 438 4.63 -5.00 1.83
CA LEU A 438 3.25 -5.08 2.33
C LEU A 438 3.07 -4.42 3.72
N SER A 439 4.15 -4.21 4.49
CA SER A 439 4.09 -3.53 5.79
C SER A 439 3.61 -2.08 5.71
N ARG A 440 3.61 -1.50 4.50
CA ARG A 440 3.06 -0.16 4.25
C ARG A 440 1.53 -0.10 4.42
N ILE A 441 0.82 -1.21 4.21
CA ILE A 441 -0.65 -1.25 4.35
C ILE A 441 -1.10 -1.00 5.80
N PRO A 442 -0.61 -1.73 6.82
CA PRO A 442 -0.91 -1.39 8.21
C PRO A 442 -0.52 0.06 8.57
N THR A 443 0.61 0.54 8.06
CA THR A 443 1.07 1.91 8.29
C THR A 443 0.09 2.92 7.70
N LEU A 444 -0.38 2.70 6.48
CA LEU A 444 -1.40 3.53 5.82
C LEU A 444 -2.71 3.56 6.62
N ILE A 445 -3.20 2.39 7.09
CA ILE A 445 -4.42 2.29 7.90
C ILE A 445 -4.27 3.11 9.20
N ALA A 446 -3.12 3.00 9.85
CA ALA A 446 -2.83 3.74 11.08
C ALA A 446 -2.79 5.27 10.84
N ILE A 447 -2.16 5.73 9.74
CA ILE A 447 -2.15 7.12 9.32
C ILE A 447 -3.57 7.61 9.04
N GLY A 448 -4.37 6.85 8.30
CA GLY A 448 -5.77 7.18 8.02
C GLY A 448 -6.59 7.37 9.30
N LYS A 449 -6.50 6.42 10.24
CA LYS A 449 -7.19 6.49 11.55
C LYS A 449 -6.72 7.68 12.39
N LYS A 450 -5.42 7.96 12.42
CA LYS A 450 -4.86 9.12 13.14
C LYS A 450 -5.33 10.43 12.53
N THR A 451 -5.36 10.53 11.18
CA THR A 451 -5.85 11.70 10.45
C THR A 451 -7.31 11.98 10.79
N MET A 452 -8.17 10.96 10.71
CA MET A 452 -9.59 11.08 11.05
C MET A 452 -9.81 11.48 12.51
N ARG A 453 -9.03 10.93 13.43
CA ARG A 453 -9.08 11.30 14.87
C ARG A 453 -8.72 12.76 15.09
N ILE A 454 -7.64 13.25 14.48
CA ILE A 454 -7.21 14.65 14.61
C ILE A 454 -8.21 15.58 13.95
N ALA A 455 -8.72 15.27 12.74
CA ALA A 455 -9.77 16.04 12.09
C ALA A 455 -11.03 16.15 12.97
N MET A 456 -11.48 15.03 13.56
CA MET A 456 -12.63 15.01 14.45
C MET A 456 -12.40 15.80 15.75
N GLN A 457 -11.20 15.69 16.34
CA GLN A 457 -10.82 16.51 17.51
C GLN A 457 -10.91 18.01 17.18
N ASN A 458 -10.39 18.42 16.04
CA ASN A 458 -10.44 19.81 15.59
C ASN A 458 -11.90 20.28 15.37
N ILE A 459 -12.74 19.44 14.74
CA ILE A 459 -14.16 19.75 14.53
C ILE A 459 -14.87 19.96 15.86
N VAL A 460 -14.77 18.99 16.77
CA VAL A 460 -15.47 19.05 18.09
C VAL A 460 -14.98 20.23 18.90
N PHE A 461 -13.67 20.43 18.99
CA PHE A 461 -13.09 21.54 19.73
C PHE A 461 -13.52 22.89 19.18
N ALA A 462 -13.38 23.10 17.86
CA ALA A 462 -13.76 24.36 17.22
C ALA A 462 -15.24 24.67 17.37
N LEU A 463 -16.13 23.69 17.20
CA LEU A 463 -17.58 23.86 17.38
C LEU A 463 -17.93 24.18 18.83
N THR A 464 -17.33 23.48 19.80
CA THR A 464 -17.61 23.67 21.22
C THR A 464 -17.26 25.09 21.67
N VAL A 465 -16.03 25.54 21.36
CA VAL A 465 -15.61 26.89 21.69
C VAL A 465 -16.48 27.93 20.99
N LYS A 466 -16.79 27.70 19.73
CA LYS A 466 -17.60 28.59 18.95
C LYS A 466 -19.01 28.78 19.50
N PHE A 467 -19.71 27.70 19.81
CA PHE A 467 -21.05 27.78 20.41
C PHE A 467 -21.03 28.47 21.76
N LEU A 468 -19.99 28.24 22.59
CA LEU A 468 -19.81 28.92 23.87
C LEU A 468 -19.66 30.43 23.67
N VAL A 469 -18.79 30.89 22.77
CA VAL A 469 -18.56 32.30 22.52
C VAL A 469 -19.77 32.97 21.88
N LEU A 470 -20.51 32.27 21.00
CA LEU A 470 -21.78 32.77 20.43
C LEU A 470 -22.84 33.02 21.51
N ILE A 471 -23.03 32.09 22.45
CA ILE A 471 -23.94 32.27 23.57
C ILE A 471 -23.53 33.44 24.43
N LEU A 472 -22.25 33.54 24.80
CA LEU A 472 -21.74 34.65 25.59
C LEU A 472 -21.88 36.00 24.88
N SER A 473 -21.70 36.03 23.55
CA SER A 473 -21.90 37.22 22.73
C SER A 473 -23.37 37.66 22.67
N ALA A 474 -24.29 36.72 22.53
CA ALA A 474 -25.73 36.99 22.48
C ALA A 474 -26.22 37.61 23.82
N VAL A 475 -25.73 37.11 24.95
CA VAL A 475 -26.04 37.66 26.30
C VAL A 475 -25.33 38.98 26.57
N GLY A 476 -24.32 39.33 25.73
CA GLY A 476 -23.54 40.56 25.90
C GLY A 476 -22.38 40.49 26.91
N LEU A 477 -22.00 39.26 27.29
CA LEU A 477 -20.85 38.99 28.15
C LEU A 477 -19.53 38.86 27.38
N ALA A 478 -19.57 38.53 26.09
CA ALA A 478 -18.38 38.49 25.26
C ALA A 478 -18.04 39.86 24.69
N ASN A 479 -16.77 40.23 24.77
CA ASN A 479 -16.22 41.40 24.11
C ASN A 479 -15.55 41.03 22.77
N MET A 480 -15.13 42.04 21.98
CA MET A 480 -14.49 41.84 20.69
C MET A 480 -13.21 40.98 20.79
N TRP A 481 -12.44 41.08 21.87
CA TRP A 481 -11.24 40.28 22.06
C TRP A 481 -11.56 38.77 22.25
N ALA A 482 -12.61 38.46 23.00
CA ALA A 482 -13.10 37.10 23.13
C ALA A 482 -13.59 36.52 21.78
N ALA A 483 -14.21 37.37 20.96
CA ALA A 483 -14.63 37.03 19.60
C ALA A 483 -13.43 36.67 18.70
N VAL A 484 -12.41 37.52 18.68
CA VAL A 484 -11.19 37.31 17.89
C VAL A 484 -10.42 36.07 18.38
N PHE A 485 -10.30 35.88 19.70
CA PHE A 485 -9.66 34.69 20.24
C PHE A 485 -10.43 33.41 19.88
N GLY A 486 -11.75 33.42 19.97
CA GLY A 486 -12.62 32.30 19.64
C GLY A 486 -12.56 31.91 18.17
N ASP A 487 -12.17 32.79 17.28
CA ASP A 487 -12.00 32.50 15.84
C ASP A 487 -10.53 32.24 15.47
N VAL A 488 -9.64 33.20 15.65
CA VAL A 488 -8.23 33.13 15.24
C VAL A 488 -7.42 32.22 16.16
N GLY A 489 -7.58 32.38 17.50
CA GLY A 489 -6.84 31.58 18.49
C GLY A 489 -7.17 30.08 18.37
N VAL A 490 -8.44 29.76 18.22
CA VAL A 490 -8.89 28.37 18.03
C VAL A 490 -8.36 27.81 16.71
N THR A 491 -8.35 28.62 15.64
CA THR A 491 -7.77 28.22 14.35
C THR A 491 -6.30 27.83 14.49
N VAL A 492 -5.49 28.66 15.17
CA VAL A 492 -4.07 28.38 15.40
C VAL A 492 -3.88 27.09 16.21
N ILE A 493 -4.66 26.87 17.27
CA ILE A 493 -4.59 25.64 18.06
C ILE A 493 -4.92 24.42 17.21
N CYS A 494 -5.96 24.48 16.36
CA CYS A 494 -6.34 23.40 15.47
C CYS A 494 -5.27 23.11 14.40
N ILE A 495 -4.59 24.15 13.89
CA ILE A 495 -3.46 24.00 12.96
C ILE A 495 -2.30 23.28 13.65
N ILE A 496 -1.92 23.71 14.86
CA ILE A 496 -0.85 23.04 15.63
C ILE A 496 -1.20 21.57 15.88
N ASN A 497 -2.47 21.26 16.20
CA ASN A 497 -2.91 19.87 16.36
C ASN A 497 -2.80 19.08 15.05
N ALA A 498 -3.14 19.68 13.91
CA ALA A 498 -3.00 19.04 12.59
C ALA A 498 -1.52 18.77 12.21
N MET A 499 -0.59 19.67 12.60
CA MET A 499 0.85 19.48 12.36
C MET A 499 1.44 18.23 13.04
N ARG A 500 0.79 17.67 14.06
CA ARG A 500 1.19 16.42 14.71
C ARG A 500 1.19 15.21 13.77
N LEU A 501 0.48 15.29 12.64
CA LEU A 501 0.51 14.27 11.59
C LEU A 501 1.86 14.22 10.87
N ILE A 502 2.47 15.39 10.68
CA ILE A 502 3.73 15.53 9.93
C ILE A 502 4.94 15.22 10.83
N GLN A 503 4.86 15.54 12.12
CA GLN A 503 6.02 15.50 13.03
C GLN A 503 6.35 14.09 13.55
N ASN A 504 5.39 13.16 13.62
CA ASN A 504 5.60 11.88 14.27
C ASN A 504 4.81 10.74 13.58
N PRO A 505 5.23 10.29 12.38
CA PRO A 505 4.60 9.15 11.72
C PRO A 505 4.81 7.83 12.49
N LYS A 506 5.95 7.68 13.22
CA LYS A 506 6.32 6.45 13.95
C LYS A 506 5.71 6.30 15.36
N SER A 507 4.95 7.26 15.85
CA SER A 507 4.20 7.12 17.12
C SER A 507 2.78 6.60 16.89
N ILE A 508 2.67 5.64 16.00
CA ILE A 508 1.40 5.00 15.61
C ILE A 508 1.33 3.60 16.20
#